data_2886220182f1ed9a59bf52baa300e394
#
_entry.id   2886220182f1ed9a59bf52baa300e394
#
_cell.length_a   1.000
_cell.length_b   1.000
_cell.length_c   1.000
_cell.angle_alpha   90.00
_cell.angle_beta   90.00
_cell.angle_gamma   90.00
#
_symmetry.space_group_name_H-M   'P 1'
#
loop_
_entity.id
_entity.type
_entity.pdbx_description
1 polymer ?
#
loop_
_entity_poly.entity_id
_entity_poly.type
_entity_poly.pdbx_seq_one_letter_code
_entity_poly.pdbx_strand_id
1 'polypeptide(L)'
;MNQASEKQSAFLIKSKQVIDSFLDSLWMERGLSENTLSAYRSDLTQFSFWLEHKKVDLLKVEAKDILAYLSSLENASVRTVARRLSSLRRLYEYLLRENKIKQNPVSNVDAPRLGRTLPKSLTEDEVENLLNAPDTAPATGVRDKAMLELLYATGLRVTELVSLTIQQVNLRQGVVRVTGKGNKERLVPMGEEANAWIERYLSSARSEILGNAITDAMFPSNRGKAMTRQNFWHMVKRYAVVAEIKKTLSPHVLRHAFATHLINHGADLRVVQMLLGHSDISTTQIYTHVARERLKDLHAEHHPRG
;
A
#
# COMPACT_ATOMS: atom_id res chain seq x y z
N MET A 1 21.29 39.01 -15.31
CA MET A 1 20.39 37.89 -15.03
C MET A 1 19.53 37.67 -16.27
N ASN A 2 19.58 36.51 -16.98
CA ASN A 2 18.40 35.73 -17.27
C ASN A 2 18.29 34.94 -18.56
N GLN A 3 19.24 34.88 -19.46
CA GLN A 3 19.13 33.92 -20.57
C GLN A 3 19.34 32.46 -20.12
N ALA A 4 20.13 32.23 -19.07
CA ALA A 4 20.34 30.90 -18.52
C ALA A 4 19.10 30.37 -17.74
N SER A 5 18.45 31.25 -16.95
CA SER A 5 17.22 30.94 -16.22
C SER A 5 16.02 30.68 -17.13
N GLU A 6 15.89 31.44 -18.23
CA GLU A 6 14.82 31.24 -19.23
C GLU A 6 15.01 29.92 -20.01
N LYS A 7 16.24 29.57 -20.40
CA LYS A 7 16.54 28.29 -21.06
C LYS A 7 16.32 27.10 -20.15
N GLN A 8 16.61 27.27 -18.87
CA GLN A 8 16.38 26.24 -17.82
C GLN A 8 14.90 25.99 -17.62
N SER A 9 14.10 27.07 -17.53
CA SER A 9 12.64 26.97 -17.43
C SER A 9 12.02 26.31 -18.67
N ALA A 10 12.47 26.66 -19.88
CA ALA A 10 11.97 26.07 -21.12
C ALA A 10 12.27 24.58 -21.26
N PHE A 11 13.45 24.10 -20.77
CA PHE A 11 13.80 22.68 -20.77
C PHE A 11 12.85 21.87 -19.87
N LEU A 12 12.62 22.32 -18.65
CA LEU A 12 11.73 21.64 -17.71
C LEU A 12 10.28 21.63 -18.20
N ILE A 13 9.82 22.72 -18.81
CA ILE A 13 8.47 22.81 -19.40
C ILE A 13 8.31 21.76 -20.50
N LYS A 14 9.28 21.64 -21.40
CA LYS A 14 9.25 20.64 -22.48
C LYS A 14 9.26 19.21 -21.94
N SER A 15 10.13 18.93 -20.99
CA SER A 15 10.22 17.60 -20.34
C SER A 15 8.92 17.27 -19.62
N LYS A 16 8.31 18.22 -18.92
CA LYS A 16 7.02 18.07 -18.26
C LYS A 16 5.92 17.73 -19.25
N GLN A 17 5.84 18.43 -20.39
CA GLN A 17 4.83 18.14 -21.44
C GLN A 17 4.96 16.70 -21.96
N VAL A 18 6.19 16.22 -22.18
CA VAL A 18 6.42 14.82 -22.60
C VAL A 18 5.98 13.83 -21.54
N ILE A 19 6.30 14.10 -20.27
CA ILE A 19 5.90 13.24 -19.15
C ILE A 19 4.38 13.24 -19.01
N ASP A 20 3.72 14.39 -19.08
CA ASP A 20 2.27 14.49 -18.98
C ASP A 20 1.57 13.70 -20.11
N SER A 21 2.01 13.86 -21.36
CA SER A 21 1.49 13.08 -22.50
C SER A 21 1.68 11.57 -22.32
N PHE A 22 2.80 11.13 -21.76
CA PHE A 22 3.04 9.73 -21.44
C PHE A 22 2.09 9.21 -20.35
N LEU A 23 1.88 9.99 -19.29
CA LEU A 23 0.99 9.60 -18.20
C LEU A 23 -0.48 9.54 -18.64
N ASP A 24 -0.90 10.47 -19.50
CA ASP A 24 -2.23 10.48 -20.12
C ASP A 24 -2.45 9.22 -20.98
N SER A 25 -1.45 8.84 -21.80
CA SER A 25 -1.49 7.59 -22.57
C SER A 25 -1.62 6.36 -21.65
N LEU A 26 -0.85 6.29 -20.56
CA LEU A 26 -0.96 5.19 -19.59
C LEU A 26 -2.33 5.14 -18.91
N TRP A 27 -2.91 6.27 -18.60
CA TRP A 27 -4.25 6.34 -18.04
C TRP A 27 -5.30 5.86 -19.02
N MET A 28 -5.27 6.35 -20.26
CA MET A 28 -6.25 6.00 -21.30
C MET A 28 -6.14 4.51 -21.73
N GLU A 29 -4.93 4.03 -21.97
CA GLU A 29 -4.73 2.68 -22.53
C GLU A 29 -4.79 1.57 -21.49
N ARG A 30 -4.38 1.84 -20.24
CA ARG A 30 -4.19 0.81 -19.21
C ARG A 30 -5.00 1.04 -17.94
N GLY A 31 -5.73 2.13 -17.82
CA GLY A 31 -6.53 2.45 -16.65
C GLY A 31 -5.72 2.44 -15.34
N LEU A 32 -4.47 2.91 -15.37
CA LEU A 32 -3.61 2.87 -14.19
C LEU A 32 -4.15 3.80 -13.09
N SER A 33 -4.00 3.35 -11.83
CA SER A 33 -4.43 4.12 -10.67
C SER A 33 -3.64 5.42 -10.54
N GLU A 34 -4.28 6.47 -9.99
CA GLU A 34 -3.68 7.77 -9.72
C GLU A 34 -2.36 7.66 -8.92
N ASN A 35 -2.31 6.77 -7.92
CA ASN A 35 -1.10 6.52 -7.15
C ASN A 35 0.06 5.99 -8.02
N THR A 36 -0.25 5.14 -9.01
CA THR A 36 0.76 4.61 -9.94
C THR A 36 1.26 5.71 -10.86
N LEU A 37 0.34 6.52 -11.41
CA LEU A 37 0.69 7.66 -12.27
C LEU A 37 1.51 8.71 -11.50
N SER A 38 1.15 9.00 -10.26
CA SER A 38 1.90 9.90 -9.38
C SER A 38 3.32 9.40 -9.09
N ALA A 39 3.49 8.08 -8.89
CA ALA A 39 4.82 7.48 -8.72
C ALA A 39 5.68 7.61 -9.98
N TYR A 40 5.12 7.33 -11.17
CA TYR A 40 5.82 7.57 -12.44
C TYR A 40 6.17 9.04 -12.62
N ARG A 41 5.22 9.94 -12.37
CA ARG A 41 5.46 11.40 -12.43
C ARG A 41 6.64 11.81 -11.56
N SER A 42 6.66 11.37 -10.31
CA SER A 42 7.74 11.67 -9.37
C SER A 42 9.11 11.19 -9.87
N ASP A 43 9.18 9.94 -10.32
CA ASP A 43 10.43 9.35 -10.81
C ASP A 43 10.97 10.06 -12.04
N LEU A 44 10.10 10.34 -13.02
CA LEU A 44 10.46 10.96 -14.28
C LEU A 44 10.79 12.46 -14.12
N THR A 45 10.12 13.15 -13.20
CA THR A 45 10.45 14.54 -12.85
C THR A 45 11.83 14.62 -12.22
N GLN A 46 12.19 13.72 -11.32
CA GLN A 46 13.54 13.68 -10.73
C GLN A 46 14.61 13.40 -11.79
N PHE A 47 14.31 12.50 -12.73
CA PHE A 47 15.21 12.26 -13.87
C PHE A 47 15.37 13.50 -14.76
N SER A 48 14.29 14.22 -15.03
CA SER A 48 14.33 15.47 -15.82
C SER A 48 15.19 16.54 -15.16
N PHE A 49 15.12 16.71 -13.84
CA PHE A 49 15.99 17.60 -13.11
C PHE A 49 17.46 17.19 -13.20
N TRP A 50 17.75 15.90 -13.12
CA TRP A 50 19.11 15.41 -13.30
C TRP A 50 19.64 15.68 -14.72
N LEU A 51 18.83 15.45 -15.76
CA LEU A 51 19.16 15.75 -17.16
C LEU A 51 19.42 17.23 -17.38
N GLU A 52 18.63 18.10 -16.76
CA GLU A 52 18.81 19.56 -16.84
C GLU A 52 20.19 19.96 -16.34
N HIS A 53 20.64 19.44 -15.21
CA HIS A 53 22.01 19.68 -14.68
C HIS A 53 23.10 19.20 -15.65
N LYS A 54 22.83 18.13 -16.39
CA LYS A 54 23.73 17.58 -17.42
C LYS A 54 23.58 18.26 -18.79
N LYS A 55 22.58 19.15 -18.96
CA LYS A 55 22.22 19.81 -20.24
C LYS A 55 21.89 18.82 -21.36
N VAL A 56 21.27 17.68 -21.02
CA VAL A 56 20.88 16.62 -21.97
C VAL A 56 19.36 16.67 -22.18
N ASP A 57 18.89 16.81 -23.43
CA ASP A 57 17.46 16.78 -23.77
C ASP A 57 16.88 15.38 -23.53
N LEU A 58 15.68 15.31 -22.94
CA LEU A 58 14.98 14.06 -22.63
C LEU A 58 14.80 13.14 -23.86
N LEU A 59 14.66 13.72 -25.05
CA LEU A 59 14.51 12.98 -26.31
C LEU A 59 15.86 12.60 -26.95
N LYS A 60 16.99 13.06 -26.41
CA LYS A 60 18.35 12.79 -26.91
C LYS A 60 19.21 12.01 -25.93
N VAL A 61 18.57 11.41 -24.92
CA VAL A 61 19.27 10.60 -23.91
C VAL A 61 19.85 9.34 -24.56
N GLU A 62 21.08 9.02 -24.21
CA GLU A 62 21.77 7.80 -24.60
C GLU A 62 21.92 6.82 -23.42
N ALA A 63 22.29 5.57 -23.71
CA ALA A 63 22.45 4.54 -22.67
C ALA A 63 23.48 4.96 -21.57
N LYS A 64 24.53 5.69 -21.95
CA LYS A 64 25.51 6.24 -21.00
C LYS A 64 24.90 7.18 -19.97
N ASP A 65 23.89 7.99 -20.38
CA ASP A 65 23.22 8.95 -19.51
C ASP A 65 22.30 8.22 -18.51
N ILE A 66 21.63 7.16 -18.97
CA ILE A 66 20.85 6.29 -18.08
C ILE A 66 21.74 5.65 -17.02
N LEU A 67 22.89 5.07 -17.43
CA LEU A 67 23.86 4.47 -16.49
C LEU A 67 24.40 5.50 -15.51
N ALA A 68 24.76 6.69 -15.97
CA ALA A 68 25.24 7.79 -15.13
C ALA A 68 24.17 8.26 -14.13
N TYR A 69 22.89 8.33 -14.56
CA TYR A 69 21.78 8.62 -13.65
C TYR A 69 21.61 7.56 -12.58
N LEU A 70 21.60 6.27 -12.97
CA LEU A 70 21.45 5.18 -12.01
C LEU A 70 22.60 5.13 -11.01
N SER A 71 23.84 5.38 -11.47
CA SER A 71 25.02 5.50 -10.61
C SER A 71 24.94 6.69 -9.65
N SER A 72 24.30 7.80 -10.05
CA SER A 72 24.09 8.95 -9.15
C SER A 72 23.15 8.68 -7.99
N LEU A 73 22.45 7.53 -7.99
CA LEU A 73 21.52 7.10 -6.96
C LEU A 73 22.20 6.24 -5.87
N GLU A 74 23.48 6.47 -5.57
CA GLU A 74 24.29 5.67 -4.63
C GLU A 74 23.66 5.45 -3.25
N ASN A 75 22.93 6.46 -2.75
CA ASN A 75 22.24 6.38 -1.45
C ASN A 75 20.82 5.78 -1.54
N ALA A 76 20.35 5.41 -2.73
CA ALA A 76 19.02 4.84 -2.89
C ALA A 76 19.05 3.32 -2.70
N SER A 77 17.96 2.74 -2.16
CA SER A 77 17.84 1.30 -2.08
C SER A 77 17.82 0.67 -3.48
N VAL A 78 18.34 -0.55 -3.61
CA VAL A 78 18.32 -1.34 -4.86
C VAL A 78 16.91 -1.41 -5.45
N ARG A 79 15.89 -1.51 -4.58
CA ARG A 79 14.47 -1.49 -4.99
C ARG A 79 14.06 -0.15 -5.59
N THR A 80 14.56 0.96 -5.06
CA THR A 80 14.30 2.30 -5.60
C THR A 80 14.93 2.47 -6.97
N VAL A 81 16.17 2.01 -7.15
CA VAL A 81 16.89 2.04 -8.44
C VAL A 81 16.14 1.20 -9.48
N ALA A 82 15.73 -0.03 -9.13
CA ALA A 82 14.96 -0.91 -10.00
C ALA A 82 13.61 -0.30 -10.40
N ARG A 83 12.90 0.36 -9.48
CA ARG A 83 11.64 1.03 -9.74
C ARG A 83 11.83 2.20 -10.70
N ARG A 84 12.84 3.05 -10.49
CA ARG A 84 13.14 4.18 -11.38
C ARG A 84 13.51 3.71 -12.78
N LEU A 85 14.32 2.67 -12.89
CA LEU A 85 14.63 2.04 -14.17
C LEU A 85 13.38 1.52 -14.88
N SER A 86 12.43 0.93 -14.14
CA SER A 86 11.15 0.49 -14.70
C SER A 86 10.32 1.67 -15.22
N SER A 87 10.32 2.80 -14.51
CA SER A 87 9.65 4.03 -14.97
C SER A 87 10.27 4.58 -16.26
N LEU A 88 11.61 4.58 -16.34
CA LEU A 88 12.33 5.00 -17.54
C LEU A 88 12.07 4.05 -18.73
N ARG A 89 12.09 2.73 -18.52
CA ARG A 89 11.77 1.76 -19.58
C ARG A 89 10.41 2.05 -20.20
N ARG A 90 9.39 2.26 -19.39
CA ARG A 90 8.05 2.55 -19.88
C ARG A 90 7.95 3.87 -20.62
N LEU A 91 8.64 4.93 -20.15
CA LEU A 91 8.69 6.20 -20.86
C LEU A 91 9.36 6.03 -22.23
N TYR A 92 10.53 5.39 -22.29
CA TYR A 92 11.28 5.27 -23.55
C TYR A 92 10.66 4.27 -24.51
N GLU A 93 9.95 3.24 -24.04
CA GLU A 93 9.08 2.39 -24.86
C GLU A 93 7.93 3.20 -25.51
N TYR A 94 7.29 4.07 -24.73
CA TYR A 94 6.26 4.98 -25.24
C TYR A 94 6.84 5.96 -26.30
N LEU A 95 7.97 6.60 -25.99
CA LEU A 95 8.61 7.55 -26.90
C LEU A 95 9.03 6.90 -28.23
N LEU A 96 9.51 5.66 -28.18
CA LEU A 96 9.85 4.88 -29.37
C LEU A 96 8.58 4.54 -30.19
N ARG A 97 7.52 4.10 -29.53
CA ARG A 97 6.23 3.79 -30.17
C ARG A 97 5.62 5.02 -30.87
N GLU A 98 5.72 6.18 -30.23
CA GLU A 98 5.24 7.45 -30.77
C GLU A 98 6.21 8.09 -31.79
N ASN A 99 7.25 7.37 -32.22
CA ASN A 99 8.28 7.86 -33.14
C ASN A 99 8.97 9.17 -32.71
N LYS A 100 8.96 9.49 -31.41
CA LYS A 100 9.64 10.67 -30.85
C LYS A 100 11.15 10.48 -30.70
N ILE A 101 11.59 9.21 -30.66
CA ILE A 101 12.99 8.78 -30.65
C ILE A 101 13.21 7.63 -31.64
N LYS A 102 14.44 7.46 -32.10
CA LYS A 102 14.79 6.38 -33.05
C LYS A 102 15.30 5.12 -32.37
N GLN A 103 15.83 5.24 -31.17
CA GLN A 103 16.39 4.12 -30.40
C GLN A 103 16.00 4.25 -28.93
N ASN A 104 15.78 3.12 -28.29
CA ASN A 104 15.45 3.11 -26.86
C ASN A 104 16.75 3.03 -26.04
N PRO A 105 17.12 4.09 -25.29
CA PRO A 105 18.37 4.13 -24.53
C PRO A 105 18.41 3.16 -23.33
N VAL A 106 17.29 2.55 -22.97
CA VAL A 106 17.16 1.67 -21.79
C VAL A 106 17.14 0.20 -22.19
N SER A 107 17.11 -0.13 -23.50
CA SER A 107 16.96 -1.53 -23.97
C SER A 107 18.01 -2.49 -23.42
N ASN A 108 19.26 -2.04 -23.32
CA ASN A 108 20.40 -2.86 -22.89
C ASN A 108 20.88 -2.55 -21.47
N VAL A 109 20.06 -1.85 -20.66
CA VAL A 109 20.41 -1.54 -19.27
C VAL A 109 19.83 -2.62 -18.37
N ASP A 110 20.67 -3.40 -17.71
CA ASP A 110 20.24 -4.43 -16.79
C ASP A 110 19.62 -3.86 -15.52
N ALA A 111 18.55 -4.51 -15.04
CA ALA A 111 18.01 -4.19 -13.75
C ALA A 111 18.96 -4.66 -12.63
N PRO A 112 19.16 -3.85 -11.58
CA PRO A 112 19.95 -4.31 -10.45
C PRO A 112 19.30 -5.55 -9.84
N ARG A 113 20.13 -6.56 -9.53
CA ARG A 113 19.65 -7.82 -8.93
C ARG A 113 19.10 -7.54 -7.54
N LEU A 114 17.81 -7.68 -7.39
CA LEU A 114 17.18 -7.66 -6.07
C LEU A 114 17.55 -8.95 -5.35
N GLY A 115 18.34 -8.86 -4.30
CA GLY A 115 18.56 -10.00 -3.41
C GLY A 115 17.19 -10.51 -2.91
N ARG A 116 16.94 -11.81 -2.99
CA ARG A 116 15.77 -12.44 -2.39
C ARG A 116 15.95 -12.44 -0.87
N THR A 117 15.60 -11.35 -0.21
CA THR A 117 15.41 -11.39 1.24
C THR A 117 14.12 -12.17 1.48
N LEU A 118 14.22 -13.33 2.13
CA LEU A 118 13.06 -14.02 2.65
C LEU A 118 12.32 -13.03 3.56
N PRO A 119 11.02 -12.81 3.35
CA PRO A 119 10.27 -11.93 4.23
C PRO A 119 10.32 -12.54 5.63
N LYS A 120 10.81 -11.77 6.59
CA LYS A 120 10.80 -12.15 8.00
C LYS A 120 9.36 -11.99 8.49
N SER A 121 8.56 -13.07 8.44
CA SER A 121 7.24 -13.09 9.06
C SER A 121 7.38 -12.93 10.57
N LEU A 122 6.39 -12.32 11.20
CA LEU A 122 6.22 -12.40 12.66
C LEU A 122 5.75 -13.81 13.03
N THR A 123 6.20 -14.30 14.17
CA THR A 123 5.61 -15.50 14.79
C THR A 123 4.25 -15.16 15.40
N GLU A 124 3.47 -16.16 15.75
CA GLU A 124 2.18 -15.97 16.43
C GLU A 124 2.37 -15.27 17.77
N ASP A 125 3.38 -15.67 18.56
CA ASP A 125 3.74 -15.03 19.84
C ASP A 125 4.11 -13.56 19.66
N GLU A 126 4.92 -13.23 18.63
CA GLU A 126 5.27 -11.84 18.32
C GLU A 126 4.03 -11.01 17.92
N VAL A 127 3.09 -11.62 17.20
CA VAL A 127 1.82 -10.95 16.87
C VAL A 127 0.97 -10.78 18.11
N GLU A 128 0.82 -11.79 18.94
CA GLU A 128 0.07 -11.72 20.20
C GLU A 128 0.62 -10.63 21.12
N ASN A 129 1.93 -10.59 21.32
CA ASN A 129 2.59 -9.54 22.08
C ASN A 129 2.31 -8.14 21.51
N LEU A 130 2.32 -7.99 20.17
CA LEU A 130 2.00 -6.73 19.52
C LEU A 130 0.53 -6.33 19.73
N LEU A 131 -0.37 -7.29 19.63
CA LEU A 131 -1.80 -7.05 19.85
C LEU A 131 -2.10 -6.68 21.31
N ASN A 132 -1.35 -7.20 22.26
CA ASN A 132 -1.51 -6.93 23.69
C ASN A 132 -0.72 -5.70 24.19
N ALA A 133 0.10 -5.09 23.34
CA ALA A 133 0.90 -3.93 23.69
C ALA A 133 0.12 -2.62 23.97
N PRO A 134 -1.06 -2.36 23.34
CA PRO A 134 -1.83 -1.14 23.65
C PRO A 134 -2.37 -1.14 25.09
N ASP A 135 -2.08 -0.07 25.85
CA ASP A 135 -2.79 0.21 27.09
C ASP A 135 -4.24 0.59 26.75
N THR A 136 -5.19 -0.18 27.23
CA THR A 136 -6.63 0.00 26.97
C THR A 136 -7.36 0.84 28.00
N ALA A 137 -6.66 1.46 28.95
CA ALA A 137 -7.25 2.42 29.87
C ALA A 137 -7.72 3.71 29.16
N PRO A 138 -6.93 4.37 28.28
CA PRO A 138 -7.41 5.50 27.48
C PRO A 138 -8.18 5.04 26.24
N ALA A 139 -9.17 5.83 25.82
CA ALA A 139 -9.97 5.57 24.62
C ALA A 139 -9.13 5.37 23.34
N THR A 140 -8.02 6.10 23.21
CA THR A 140 -7.07 5.96 22.10
C THR A 140 -6.40 4.59 22.08
N GLY A 141 -6.14 4.00 23.23
CA GLY A 141 -5.57 2.65 23.30
C GLY A 141 -6.58 1.58 22.95
N VAL A 142 -7.85 1.73 23.31
CA VAL A 142 -8.94 0.85 22.86
C VAL A 142 -9.08 0.91 21.34
N ARG A 143 -9.02 2.12 20.73
CA ARG A 143 -9.01 2.29 19.27
C ARG A 143 -7.82 1.55 18.64
N ASP A 144 -6.63 1.76 19.18
CA ASP A 144 -5.40 1.23 18.63
C ASP A 144 -5.40 -0.32 18.71
N LYS A 145 -5.89 -0.88 19.82
CA LYS A 145 -6.10 -2.32 19.98
C LYS A 145 -7.09 -2.85 18.94
N ALA A 146 -8.27 -2.22 18.81
CA ALA A 146 -9.29 -2.61 17.83
C ALA A 146 -8.75 -2.55 16.39
N MET A 147 -7.93 -1.55 16.06
CA MET A 147 -7.28 -1.45 14.74
C MET A 147 -6.29 -2.59 14.48
N LEU A 148 -5.47 -2.95 15.47
CA LEU A 148 -4.50 -4.03 15.34
C LEU A 148 -5.19 -5.39 15.21
N GLU A 149 -6.18 -5.67 16.04
CA GLU A 149 -6.98 -6.89 15.98
C GLU A 149 -7.66 -7.03 14.61
N LEU A 150 -8.34 -5.98 14.16
CA LEU A 150 -9.00 -5.99 12.85
C LEU A 150 -8.01 -6.20 11.70
N LEU A 151 -6.84 -5.53 11.75
CA LEU A 151 -5.82 -5.68 10.72
C LEU A 151 -5.28 -7.10 10.64
N TYR A 152 -5.00 -7.71 11.81
CA TYR A 152 -4.49 -9.08 11.85
C TYR A 152 -5.55 -10.11 11.47
N ALA A 153 -6.77 -9.99 11.99
CA ALA A 153 -7.85 -10.93 11.69
C ALA A 153 -8.30 -10.91 10.21
N THR A 154 -8.18 -9.76 9.53
CA THR A 154 -8.70 -9.61 8.18
C THR A 154 -7.63 -9.54 7.09
N GLY A 155 -6.38 -9.32 7.47
CA GLY A 155 -5.29 -9.07 6.52
C GLY A 155 -5.52 -7.85 5.61
N LEU A 156 -6.29 -6.86 6.02
CA LEU A 156 -6.55 -5.64 5.25
C LEU A 156 -5.26 -4.90 4.87
N ARG A 157 -5.29 -4.17 3.76
CA ARG A 157 -4.25 -3.17 3.50
C ARG A 157 -4.42 -2.01 4.47
N VAL A 158 -3.33 -1.38 4.90
CA VAL A 158 -3.41 -0.22 5.80
C VAL A 158 -4.28 0.89 5.24
N THR A 159 -4.24 1.11 3.92
CA THR A 159 -5.15 2.08 3.27
C THR A 159 -6.61 1.71 3.43
N GLU A 160 -6.95 0.43 3.30
CA GLU A 160 -8.31 -0.07 3.49
C GLU A 160 -8.73 0.12 4.95
N LEU A 161 -7.89 -0.26 5.92
CA LEU A 161 -8.18 -0.11 7.35
C LEU A 161 -8.43 1.35 7.76
N VAL A 162 -7.55 2.27 7.39
CA VAL A 162 -7.66 3.68 7.83
C VAL A 162 -8.76 4.45 7.10
N SER A 163 -9.20 3.98 5.93
CA SER A 163 -10.32 4.55 5.18
C SER A 163 -11.67 3.92 5.47
N LEU A 164 -11.74 2.90 6.36
CA LEU A 164 -13.00 2.29 6.73
C LEU A 164 -13.99 3.31 7.29
N THR A 165 -15.25 3.14 6.90
CA THR A 165 -16.38 3.83 7.50
C THR A 165 -17.17 2.89 8.41
N ILE A 166 -17.98 3.45 9.34
CA ILE A 166 -18.82 2.66 10.23
C ILE A 166 -19.74 1.72 9.44
N GLN A 167 -20.30 2.20 8.33
CA GLN A 167 -21.25 1.45 7.49
C GLN A 167 -20.64 0.23 6.80
N GLN A 168 -19.31 0.16 6.73
CA GLN A 168 -18.60 -0.95 6.13
C GLN A 168 -18.33 -2.10 7.10
N VAL A 169 -18.61 -1.92 8.39
CA VAL A 169 -18.43 -2.92 9.44
C VAL A 169 -19.77 -3.44 9.90
N ASN A 170 -19.99 -4.74 9.81
CA ASN A 170 -21.21 -5.40 10.25
C ASN A 170 -20.90 -6.35 11.40
N LEU A 171 -21.12 -5.89 12.64
CA LEU A 171 -20.86 -6.67 13.84
C LEU A 171 -21.75 -7.92 13.96
N ARG A 172 -23.03 -7.83 13.54
CA ARG A 172 -23.94 -8.98 13.61
C ARG A 172 -23.51 -10.11 12.70
N GLN A 173 -22.97 -9.76 11.54
CA GLN A 173 -22.47 -10.73 10.58
C GLN A 173 -20.98 -11.05 10.77
N GLY A 174 -20.25 -10.33 11.63
CA GLY A 174 -18.82 -10.50 11.83
C GLY A 174 -18.00 -10.29 10.55
N VAL A 175 -18.37 -9.33 9.69
CA VAL A 175 -17.70 -9.09 8.41
C VAL A 175 -17.43 -7.61 8.16
N VAL A 176 -16.35 -7.35 7.42
CA VAL A 176 -16.02 -6.01 6.89
C VAL A 176 -16.17 -6.02 5.38
N ARG A 177 -16.85 -5.00 4.84
CA ARG A 177 -16.94 -4.74 3.40
C ARG A 177 -15.81 -3.80 2.98
N VAL A 178 -14.97 -4.22 2.07
CA VAL A 178 -13.78 -3.48 1.64
C VAL A 178 -13.81 -3.26 0.14
N THR A 179 -13.52 -2.05 -0.29
CA THR A 179 -13.38 -1.70 -1.71
C THR A 179 -11.91 -1.77 -2.10
N GLY A 180 -11.57 -2.67 -3.01
CA GLY A 180 -10.22 -2.90 -3.50
C GLY A 180 -9.88 -2.12 -4.77
N LYS A 181 -8.77 -2.49 -5.41
CA LYS A 181 -8.34 -1.92 -6.70
C LYS A 181 -9.40 -2.15 -7.78
N GLY A 182 -9.71 -1.12 -8.56
CA GLY A 182 -10.75 -1.20 -9.61
C GLY A 182 -12.17 -1.16 -9.08
N ASN A 183 -12.38 -0.59 -7.89
CA ASN A 183 -13.72 -0.46 -7.25
C ASN A 183 -14.42 -1.80 -6.99
N LYS A 184 -13.66 -2.90 -6.90
CA LYS A 184 -14.21 -4.22 -6.59
C LYS A 184 -14.38 -4.35 -5.08
N GLU A 185 -15.60 -4.66 -4.64
CA GLU A 185 -15.88 -4.91 -3.23
C GLU A 185 -15.62 -6.37 -2.87
N ARG A 186 -15.20 -6.59 -1.63
CA ARG A 186 -15.12 -7.92 -1.01
C ARG A 186 -15.58 -7.86 0.44
N LEU A 187 -16.13 -8.98 0.92
CA LEU A 187 -16.42 -9.18 2.33
C LEU A 187 -15.29 -10.00 2.95
N VAL A 188 -14.83 -9.56 4.12
CA VAL A 188 -13.76 -10.24 4.86
C VAL A 188 -14.28 -10.54 6.26
N PRO A 189 -14.25 -11.81 6.73
CA PRO A 189 -14.57 -12.17 8.10
C PRO A 189 -13.62 -11.50 9.08
N MET A 190 -14.12 -11.12 10.28
CA MET A 190 -13.31 -10.47 11.32
C MET A 190 -12.83 -11.42 12.42
N GLY A 191 -13.49 -12.58 12.59
CA GLY A 191 -13.28 -13.42 13.76
C GLY A 191 -13.91 -12.83 15.03
N GLU A 192 -13.99 -13.63 16.07
CA GLU A 192 -14.68 -13.25 17.31
C GLU A 192 -13.92 -12.18 18.10
N GLU A 193 -12.62 -12.32 18.23
CA GLU A 193 -11.77 -11.37 18.97
C GLU A 193 -11.80 -9.96 18.37
N ALA A 194 -11.61 -9.86 17.05
CA ALA A 194 -11.66 -8.55 16.38
C ALA A 194 -13.08 -7.94 16.48
N ASN A 195 -14.13 -8.77 16.37
CA ASN A 195 -15.51 -8.32 16.52
C ASN A 195 -15.76 -7.75 17.93
N ALA A 196 -15.33 -8.44 18.97
CA ALA A 196 -15.47 -7.99 20.35
C ALA A 196 -14.71 -6.66 20.62
N TRP A 197 -13.49 -6.53 20.10
CA TRP A 197 -12.73 -5.28 20.25
C TRP A 197 -13.33 -4.11 19.48
N ILE A 198 -13.90 -4.35 18.31
CA ILE A 198 -14.62 -3.32 17.54
C ILE A 198 -15.91 -2.91 18.28
N GLU A 199 -16.66 -3.85 18.83
CA GLU A 199 -17.85 -3.55 19.62
C GLU A 199 -17.51 -2.71 20.85
N ARG A 200 -16.48 -3.10 21.61
CA ARG A 200 -15.99 -2.33 22.75
C ARG A 200 -15.55 -0.92 22.35
N TYR A 201 -14.84 -0.80 21.25
CA TYR A 201 -14.42 0.48 20.73
C TYR A 201 -15.60 1.40 20.36
N LEU A 202 -16.61 0.86 19.67
CA LEU A 202 -17.78 1.62 19.23
C LEU A 202 -18.70 2.00 20.38
N SER A 203 -18.79 1.19 21.43
CA SER A 203 -19.71 1.42 22.56
C SER A 203 -19.34 2.65 23.40
N SER A 204 -18.06 2.98 23.51
CA SER A 204 -17.61 4.09 24.39
C SER A 204 -16.44 4.89 23.81
N ALA A 205 -15.34 4.24 23.49
CA ALA A 205 -14.07 4.89 23.18
C ALA A 205 -14.14 5.80 21.94
N ARG A 206 -14.90 5.41 20.92
CA ARG A 206 -15.04 6.23 19.71
C ARG A 206 -15.70 7.58 19.98
N SER A 207 -16.76 7.61 20.76
CA SER A 207 -17.45 8.85 21.13
C SER A 207 -16.58 9.77 21.96
N GLU A 208 -15.78 9.22 22.89
CA GLU A 208 -14.82 9.97 23.68
C GLU A 208 -13.74 10.61 22.80
N ILE A 209 -13.18 9.87 21.82
CA ILE A 209 -12.19 10.41 20.89
C ILE A 209 -12.77 11.52 20.00
N LEU A 210 -14.01 11.38 19.58
CA LEU A 210 -14.66 12.36 18.71
C LEU A 210 -15.03 13.65 19.44
N GLY A 211 -15.42 13.58 20.72
CA GLY A 211 -16.03 14.71 21.38
C GLY A 211 -17.20 15.24 20.56
N ASN A 212 -17.11 16.49 20.10
CA ASN A 212 -18.13 17.13 19.27
C ASN A 212 -17.94 16.96 17.75
N ALA A 213 -16.89 16.26 17.30
CA ALA A 213 -16.62 16.09 15.88
C ALA A 213 -17.55 15.06 15.25
N ILE A 214 -18.01 15.32 14.03
CA ILE A 214 -18.87 14.42 13.27
C ILE A 214 -18.06 13.86 12.10
N THR A 215 -17.98 12.53 12.02
CA THR A 215 -17.34 11.81 10.92
C THR A 215 -17.90 10.39 10.81
N ASP A 216 -17.95 9.88 9.59
CA ASP A 216 -18.27 8.48 9.29
C ASP A 216 -17.05 7.56 9.39
N ALA A 217 -15.84 8.12 9.51
CA ALA A 217 -14.61 7.34 9.66
C ALA A 217 -14.71 6.37 10.83
N MET A 218 -14.40 5.10 10.57
CA MET A 218 -14.41 4.06 11.61
C MET A 218 -13.37 4.38 12.69
N PHE A 219 -12.16 4.77 12.32
CA PHE A 219 -11.05 5.07 13.22
C PHE A 219 -10.60 6.53 13.09
N PRO A 220 -11.27 7.46 13.77
CA PRO A 220 -10.87 8.85 13.77
C PRO A 220 -9.57 9.07 14.56
N SER A 221 -8.81 10.07 14.14
CA SER A 221 -7.75 10.67 14.92
C SER A 221 -8.32 11.60 15.98
N ASN A 222 -7.49 12.03 16.94
CA ASN A 222 -7.88 13.01 17.98
C ASN A 222 -8.34 14.37 17.40
N ARG A 223 -8.22 14.58 16.07
CA ARG A 223 -8.70 15.78 15.37
C ARG A 223 -10.04 15.54 14.67
N GLY A 224 -10.73 14.44 14.94
CA GLY A 224 -12.01 14.09 14.32
C GLY A 224 -11.95 13.69 12.84
N LYS A 225 -10.76 13.57 12.24
CA LYS A 225 -10.57 13.10 10.85
C LYS A 225 -10.10 11.65 10.83
N ALA A 226 -10.33 10.95 9.74
CA ALA A 226 -9.79 9.61 9.55
C ALA A 226 -8.28 9.56 9.85
N MET A 227 -7.82 8.48 10.47
CA MET A 227 -6.39 8.29 10.74
C MET A 227 -5.62 8.17 9.43
N THR A 228 -4.44 8.82 9.35
CA THR A 228 -3.58 8.69 8.19
C THR A 228 -2.76 7.39 8.26
N ARG A 229 -2.35 6.85 7.09
CA ARG A 229 -1.42 5.70 7.02
C ARG A 229 -0.13 5.95 7.81
N GLN A 230 0.35 7.18 7.79
CA GLN A 230 1.58 7.56 8.48
C GLN A 230 1.41 7.50 10.00
N ASN A 231 0.29 8.04 10.52
CA ASN A 231 -0.02 7.99 11.96
C ASN A 231 -0.21 6.54 12.44
N PHE A 232 -0.94 5.73 11.67
CA PHE A 232 -1.08 4.31 11.95
C PHE A 232 0.29 3.60 12.00
N TRP A 233 1.16 3.93 11.07
CA TRP A 233 2.50 3.36 11.04
C TRP A 233 3.37 3.77 12.24
N HIS A 234 3.30 5.02 12.66
CA HIS A 234 3.97 5.49 13.89
C HIS A 234 3.42 4.76 15.13
N MET A 235 2.11 4.55 15.19
CA MET A 235 1.45 3.78 16.23
C MET A 235 1.98 2.34 16.30
N VAL A 236 2.00 1.62 15.18
CA VAL A 236 2.51 0.24 15.10
C VAL A 236 3.97 0.16 15.56
N LYS A 237 4.82 1.10 15.13
CA LYS A 237 6.24 1.14 15.57
C LYS A 237 6.37 1.32 17.08
N ARG A 238 5.56 2.19 17.66
CA ARG A 238 5.56 2.39 19.12
C ARG A 238 5.20 1.10 19.86
N TYR A 239 4.15 0.41 19.43
CA TYR A 239 3.75 -0.85 20.05
C TYR A 239 4.73 -1.99 19.78
N ALA A 240 5.42 -1.98 18.65
CA ALA A 240 6.49 -2.93 18.39
C ALA A 240 7.66 -2.82 19.40
N VAL A 241 7.98 -1.59 19.84
CA VAL A 241 8.98 -1.38 20.89
C VAL A 241 8.47 -1.90 22.23
N VAL A 242 7.21 -1.64 22.58
CA VAL A 242 6.58 -2.13 23.83
C VAL A 242 6.52 -3.67 23.84
N ALA A 243 6.25 -4.28 22.69
CA ALA A 243 6.21 -5.73 22.51
C ALA A 243 7.60 -6.38 22.31
N GLU A 244 8.68 -5.61 22.46
CA GLU A 244 10.08 -6.06 22.31
C GLU A 244 10.38 -6.73 20.95
N ILE A 245 9.64 -6.38 19.90
CA ILE A 245 9.83 -6.93 18.56
C ILE A 245 11.05 -6.30 17.90
N LYS A 246 12.12 -7.09 17.75
CA LYS A 246 13.39 -6.65 17.14
C LYS A 246 13.37 -6.62 15.61
N LYS A 247 12.37 -7.24 14.98
CA LYS A 247 12.20 -7.27 13.52
C LYS A 247 11.71 -5.92 13.02
N THR A 248 12.19 -5.52 11.84
CA THR A 248 11.67 -4.31 11.18
C THR A 248 10.23 -4.56 10.75
N LEU A 249 9.28 -3.91 11.40
CA LEU A 249 7.88 -3.98 11.02
C LEU A 249 7.59 -3.07 9.82
N SER A 250 6.73 -3.55 8.94
CA SER A 250 6.07 -2.75 7.90
C SER A 250 4.59 -3.16 7.84
N PRO A 251 3.69 -2.31 7.33
CA PRO A 251 2.28 -2.67 7.20
C PRO A 251 2.05 -3.98 6.43
N HIS A 252 2.97 -4.29 5.52
CA HIS A 252 2.94 -5.54 4.77
C HIS A 252 3.34 -6.77 5.61
N VAL A 253 4.12 -6.57 6.68
CA VAL A 253 4.57 -7.69 7.54
C VAL A 253 3.40 -8.29 8.32
N LEU A 254 2.50 -7.46 8.90
CA LEU A 254 1.31 -7.95 9.60
C LEU A 254 0.34 -8.68 8.64
N ARG A 255 0.11 -8.11 7.46
CA ARG A 255 -0.69 -8.78 6.43
C ARG A 255 -0.03 -10.07 5.93
N HIS A 256 1.30 -10.11 5.87
CA HIS A 256 2.03 -11.33 5.52
C HIS A 256 1.94 -12.38 6.63
N ALA A 257 2.03 -11.95 7.91
CA ALA A 257 1.82 -12.83 9.05
C ALA A 257 0.42 -13.45 9.01
N PHE A 258 -0.65 -12.66 8.81
CA PHE A 258 -2.00 -13.18 8.59
C PHE A 258 -2.03 -14.29 7.52
N ALA A 259 -1.49 -14.03 6.34
CA ALA A 259 -1.48 -15.01 5.26
C ALA A 259 -0.70 -16.29 5.62
N THR A 260 0.48 -16.11 6.23
CA THR A 260 1.37 -17.22 6.59
C THR A 260 0.75 -18.07 7.68
N HIS A 261 0.14 -17.45 8.70
CA HIS A 261 -0.47 -18.18 9.83
C HIS A 261 -1.70 -18.96 9.35
N LEU A 262 -2.57 -18.37 8.53
CA LEU A 262 -3.68 -19.12 7.92
C LEU A 262 -3.20 -20.34 7.14
N ILE A 263 -2.16 -20.22 6.33
CA ILE A 263 -1.60 -21.34 5.55
C ILE A 263 -0.98 -22.38 6.49
N ASN A 264 -0.27 -21.96 7.54
CA ASN A 264 0.33 -22.87 8.52
C ASN A 264 -0.73 -23.68 9.29
N HIS A 265 -1.91 -23.10 9.48
CA HIS A 265 -3.08 -23.75 10.08
C HIS A 265 -3.94 -24.53 9.07
N GLY A 266 -3.44 -24.71 7.84
CA GLY A 266 -4.07 -25.60 6.85
C GLY A 266 -5.05 -24.91 5.90
N ALA A 267 -5.19 -23.58 5.94
CA ALA A 267 -6.06 -22.88 5.00
C ALA A 267 -5.58 -23.05 3.55
N ASP A 268 -6.51 -23.28 2.65
CA ASP A 268 -6.21 -23.33 1.21
C ASP A 268 -5.68 -22.00 0.69
N LEU A 269 -4.61 -22.04 -0.10
CA LEU A 269 -3.96 -20.86 -0.67
C LEU A 269 -4.92 -19.96 -1.46
N ARG A 270 -5.89 -20.56 -2.16
CA ARG A 270 -6.89 -19.80 -2.93
C ARG A 270 -7.82 -19.02 -2.01
N VAL A 271 -8.21 -19.60 -0.86
CA VAL A 271 -9.01 -18.92 0.16
C VAL A 271 -8.25 -17.72 0.69
N VAL A 272 -6.99 -17.89 1.05
CA VAL A 272 -6.12 -16.79 1.54
C VAL A 272 -5.97 -15.70 0.46
N GLN A 273 -5.77 -16.05 -0.80
CA GLN A 273 -5.71 -15.10 -1.92
C GLN A 273 -7.02 -14.32 -2.09
N MET A 274 -8.17 -14.96 -1.91
CA MET A 274 -9.49 -14.31 -1.96
C MET A 274 -9.68 -13.32 -0.81
N LEU A 275 -9.37 -13.70 0.42
CA LEU A 275 -9.43 -12.82 1.60
C LEU A 275 -8.53 -11.59 1.40
N LEU A 276 -7.35 -11.79 0.83
CA LEU A 276 -6.41 -10.72 0.52
C LEU A 276 -6.82 -9.83 -0.67
N GLY A 277 -7.79 -10.25 -1.49
CA GLY A 277 -8.23 -9.48 -2.66
C GLY A 277 -7.17 -9.40 -3.77
N HIS A 278 -6.63 -10.54 -4.16
CA HIS A 278 -5.78 -10.66 -5.35
C HIS A 278 -6.66 -10.65 -6.60
N SER A 279 -6.33 -9.79 -7.57
CA SER A 279 -7.19 -9.39 -8.69
C SER A 279 -7.46 -10.45 -9.76
N ASP A 280 -6.74 -11.56 -9.77
CA ASP A 280 -6.84 -12.59 -10.83
C ASP A 280 -7.91 -13.65 -10.59
N ILE A 281 -8.62 -13.58 -9.46
CA ILE A 281 -9.70 -14.50 -9.16
C ILE A 281 -11.02 -13.72 -9.25
N SER A 282 -11.91 -14.15 -10.15
CA SER A 282 -13.22 -13.51 -10.38
C SER A 282 -14.05 -13.53 -9.08
N THR A 283 -14.11 -12.40 -8.41
CA THR A 283 -14.76 -12.21 -7.12
C THR A 283 -16.30 -12.23 -7.19
N THR A 284 -16.88 -12.26 -8.38
CA THR A 284 -18.33 -12.08 -8.58
C THR A 284 -19.18 -13.27 -8.09
N GLN A 285 -18.59 -14.46 -7.92
CA GLN A 285 -19.32 -15.65 -7.46
C GLN A 285 -19.33 -15.87 -5.94
N ILE A 286 -18.60 -15.04 -5.16
CA ILE A 286 -18.33 -15.29 -3.73
C ILE A 286 -19.37 -14.66 -2.81
N TYR A 287 -20.31 -13.86 -3.33
CA TYR A 287 -21.25 -13.07 -2.51
C TYR A 287 -22.58 -13.75 -2.22
N THR A 288 -22.72 -15.05 -2.47
CA THR A 288 -23.88 -15.80 -2.01
C THR A 288 -23.83 -16.01 -0.49
N HIS A 289 -24.99 -16.12 0.15
CA HIS A 289 -25.07 -16.38 1.60
C HIS A 289 -24.26 -17.62 2.02
N VAL A 290 -24.32 -18.69 1.24
CA VAL A 290 -23.57 -19.94 1.46
C VAL A 290 -22.05 -19.74 1.38
N ALA A 291 -21.57 -18.93 0.44
CA ALA A 291 -20.14 -18.65 0.34
C ALA A 291 -19.62 -17.80 1.51
N ARG A 292 -20.46 -16.92 2.08
CA ARG A 292 -20.10 -16.11 3.25
C ARG A 292 -19.95 -16.96 4.52
N GLU A 293 -20.88 -17.85 4.77
CA GLU A 293 -20.81 -18.78 5.93
C GLU A 293 -19.58 -19.66 5.82
N ARG A 294 -19.35 -20.25 4.65
CA ARG A 294 -18.15 -21.08 4.43
C ARG A 294 -16.82 -20.31 4.62
N LEU A 295 -16.76 -19.03 4.27
CA LEU A 295 -15.57 -18.20 4.52
C LEU A 295 -15.39 -17.90 6.01
N LYS A 296 -16.47 -17.75 6.78
CA LYS A 296 -16.40 -17.60 8.24
C LYS A 296 -15.92 -18.88 8.90
N ASP A 297 -16.49 -20.02 8.51
CA ASP A 297 -16.11 -21.32 9.05
C ASP A 297 -14.62 -21.60 8.79
N LEU A 298 -14.16 -21.37 7.56
CA LEU A 298 -12.75 -21.50 7.18
C LEU A 298 -11.85 -20.51 7.94
N HIS A 299 -12.33 -19.29 8.20
CA HIS A 299 -11.58 -18.32 9.00
C HIS A 299 -11.51 -18.78 10.46
N ALA A 300 -12.64 -19.19 11.06
CA ALA A 300 -12.71 -19.64 12.42
C ALA A 300 -11.88 -20.94 12.65
N GLU A 301 -11.85 -21.84 11.66
CA GLU A 301 -11.10 -23.09 11.74
C GLU A 301 -9.58 -22.89 11.62
N HIS A 302 -9.13 -21.92 10.84
CA HIS A 302 -7.72 -21.79 10.44
C HIS A 302 -7.04 -20.53 10.94
N HIS A 303 -7.77 -19.53 11.43
CA HIS A 303 -7.15 -18.31 11.96
C HIS A 303 -6.92 -18.44 13.46
N PRO A 304 -5.71 -18.08 14.01
CA PRO A 304 -5.40 -18.19 15.43
C PRO A 304 -6.34 -17.42 16.36
N ARG A 305 -7.11 -16.48 15.81
CA ARG A 305 -8.13 -15.67 16.50
C ARG A 305 -9.49 -15.71 15.75
N GLY A 306 -9.76 -16.83 15.11
CA GLY A 306 -11.01 -17.10 14.43
C GLY A 306 -12.19 -17.36 15.34
#